data_8f859613d3c379b8c20b068dcd288ddd
#
_entry.id   8f859613d3c379b8c20b068dcd288ddd
#
_cell.length_a   1.000
_cell.length_b   1.000
_cell.length_c   1.000
_cell.angle_alpha   90.00
_cell.angle_beta   90.00
_cell.angle_gamma   90.00
#
_symmetry.space_group_name_H-M   'P 1'
#
loop_
_entity.id
_entity.type
_entity.pdbx_description
1 polymer ?
#
loop_
_entity_poly.entity_id
_entity_poly.type
_entity_poly.pdbx_seq_one_letter_code
_entity_poly.pdbx_strand_id
1 'polypeptide(L)'
;MKQNIKQNKTFAHVKSEAKLARQAVIIEAAERVFAVKAFNEVSIRDIAREAGISHASIYRYFPDQQSLFIEAFLRGAGEITATLEKLIENAKTPDIMKVTDAYVTYLMDNDQYFRMMTHFMLDGALSAEKIEKLNAAERRIFDQFDRMFQKMKKPEPIRLLSHAFFAALNGVLITFRNYPGRTTEAVRQHMLNIARIIARSFGDT
;
A
#
# COMPACT_ATOMS: atom_id res chain seq x y z
N MET A 1 7.21 38.26 24.77
CA MET A 1 7.00 38.63 23.35
C MET A 1 7.30 37.41 22.48
N LYS A 2 6.26 36.65 22.03
CA LYS A 2 6.42 35.56 21.08
C LYS A 2 6.26 36.16 19.68
N GLN A 3 7.35 36.25 18.92
CA GLN A 3 7.30 36.60 17.51
C GLN A 3 6.68 35.49 16.72
N ASN A 4 5.52 35.79 16.13
CA ASN A 4 4.81 34.96 15.14
C ASN A 4 5.56 35.10 13.82
N ILE A 5 6.46 34.17 13.51
CA ILE A 5 7.10 34.07 12.19
C ILE A 5 6.05 33.49 11.23
N LYS A 6 5.25 34.36 10.61
CA LYS A 6 4.50 34.02 9.39
C LYS A 6 5.54 33.71 8.30
N GLN A 7 5.75 32.42 7.99
CA GLN A 7 6.51 32.03 6.81
C GLN A 7 5.83 32.65 5.58
N ASN A 8 6.52 33.61 4.95
CA ASN A 8 6.09 34.22 3.69
C ASN A 8 6.20 33.16 2.59
N LYS A 9 5.08 32.49 2.25
CA LYS A 9 5.03 31.49 1.17
C LYS A 9 5.30 32.21 -0.16
N THR A 10 6.36 31.84 -0.86
CA THR A 10 6.65 32.36 -2.21
C THR A 10 5.58 31.89 -3.19
N PHE A 11 5.35 32.62 -4.29
CA PHE A 11 4.40 32.25 -5.36
C PHE A 11 4.70 30.83 -5.91
N ALA A 12 5.98 30.48 -6.03
CA ALA A 12 6.40 29.14 -6.45
C ALA A 12 5.94 28.05 -5.47
N HIS A 13 5.99 28.31 -4.17
CA HIS A 13 5.53 27.38 -3.13
C HIS A 13 4.01 27.17 -3.20
N VAL A 14 3.24 28.25 -3.32
CA VAL A 14 1.77 28.19 -3.47
C VAL A 14 1.37 27.42 -4.74
N LYS A 15 2.07 27.66 -5.85
CA LYS A 15 1.85 26.92 -7.11
C LYS A 15 2.16 25.43 -6.98
N SER A 16 3.22 25.07 -6.26
CA SER A 16 3.59 23.68 -5.98
C SER A 16 2.54 22.99 -5.11
N GLU A 17 2.11 23.62 -4.02
CA GLU A 17 1.05 23.09 -3.13
C GLU A 17 -0.27 22.87 -3.91
N ALA A 18 -0.67 23.83 -4.73
CA ALA A 18 -1.87 23.71 -5.56
C ALA A 18 -1.75 22.57 -6.58
N LYS A 19 -0.55 22.31 -7.13
CA LYS A 19 -0.30 21.17 -8.03
C LYS A 19 -0.46 19.86 -7.27
N LEU A 20 0.18 19.72 -6.10
CA LEU A 20 0.10 18.50 -5.27
C LEU A 20 -1.33 18.21 -4.81
N ALA A 21 -2.08 19.25 -4.39
CA ALA A 21 -3.48 19.09 -4.01
C ALA A 21 -4.34 18.55 -5.17
N ARG A 22 -4.13 19.04 -6.39
CA ARG A 22 -4.85 18.54 -7.58
C ARG A 22 -4.44 17.12 -7.95
N GLN A 23 -3.16 16.77 -7.82
CA GLN A 23 -2.69 15.39 -8.02
C GLN A 23 -3.35 14.45 -7.01
N ALA A 24 -3.45 14.85 -5.73
CA ALA A 24 -4.12 14.05 -4.70
C ALA A 24 -5.58 13.77 -5.06
N VAL A 25 -6.35 14.77 -5.49
CA VAL A 25 -7.75 14.59 -5.93
C VAL A 25 -7.87 13.60 -7.09
N ILE A 26 -6.94 13.66 -8.05
CA ILE A 26 -6.93 12.73 -9.21
C ILE A 26 -6.58 11.30 -8.73
N ILE A 27 -5.63 11.15 -7.84
CA ILE A 27 -5.23 9.85 -7.27
C ILE A 27 -6.41 9.25 -6.49
N GLU A 28 -7.09 10.02 -5.65
CA GLU A 28 -8.27 9.55 -4.91
C GLU A 28 -9.41 9.11 -5.83
N ALA A 29 -9.65 9.84 -6.92
CA ALA A 29 -10.62 9.42 -7.93
C ALA A 29 -10.18 8.11 -8.63
N ALA A 30 -8.89 7.97 -8.92
CA ALA A 30 -8.35 6.76 -9.51
C ALA A 30 -8.52 5.55 -8.57
N GLU A 31 -8.22 5.70 -7.28
CA GLU A 31 -8.41 4.67 -6.26
C GLU A 31 -9.88 4.20 -6.20
N ARG A 32 -10.86 5.12 -6.22
CA ARG A 32 -12.28 4.76 -6.26
C ARG A 32 -12.67 3.98 -7.51
N VAL A 33 -12.13 4.36 -8.67
CA VAL A 33 -12.39 3.63 -9.93
C VAL A 33 -11.74 2.26 -9.92
N PHE A 34 -10.49 2.14 -9.43
CA PHE A 34 -9.78 0.85 -9.30
C PHE A 34 -10.40 -0.08 -8.24
N ALA A 35 -11.14 0.48 -7.27
CA ALA A 35 -11.88 -0.33 -6.30
C ALA A 35 -13.02 -1.14 -6.94
N VAL A 36 -13.61 -0.65 -8.03
CA VAL A 36 -14.79 -1.25 -8.66
C VAL A 36 -14.54 -1.87 -10.03
N LYS A 37 -13.42 -1.56 -10.69
CA LYS A 37 -13.06 -2.04 -12.03
C LYS A 37 -11.69 -2.73 -12.02
N ALA A 38 -11.50 -3.75 -12.85
CA ALA A 38 -10.19 -4.32 -13.12
C ALA A 38 -9.30 -3.31 -13.89
N PHE A 39 -7.98 -3.41 -13.73
CA PHE A 39 -7.03 -2.45 -14.33
C PHE A 39 -7.25 -2.24 -15.84
N ASN A 40 -7.43 -3.33 -16.59
CA ASN A 40 -7.61 -3.32 -18.06
C ASN A 40 -8.95 -2.71 -18.49
N GLU A 41 -9.93 -2.60 -17.56
CA GLU A 41 -11.27 -2.04 -17.82
C GLU A 41 -11.36 -0.56 -17.45
N VAL A 42 -10.37 -0.05 -16.73
CA VAL A 42 -10.31 1.36 -16.34
C VAL A 42 -9.76 2.20 -17.49
N SER A 43 -10.38 3.34 -17.73
CA SER A 43 -9.87 4.35 -18.66
C SER A 43 -9.58 5.68 -17.96
N ILE A 44 -8.71 6.49 -18.53
CA ILE A 44 -8.47 7.87 -18.05
C ILE A 44 -9.78 8.69 -18.07
N ARG A 45 -10.74 8.38 -18.98
CA ARG A 45 -12.06 9.04 -19.01
C ARG A 45 -12.91 8.69 -17.80
N ASP A 46 -12.84 7.44 -17.31
CA ASP A 46 -13.53 7.03 -16.08
C ASP A 46 -13.02 7.82 -14.88
N ILE A 47 -11.70 7.92 -14.76
CA ILE A 47 -11.03 8.65 -13.67
C ILE A 47 -11.34 10.15 -13.77
N ALA A 48 -11.33 10.73 -14.97
CA ALA A 48 -11.67 12.14 -15.19
C ALA A 48 -13.12 12.45 -14.76
N ARG A 49 -14.06 11.57 -15.12
CA ARG A 49 -15.47 11.67 -14.72
C ARG A 49 -15.61 11.61 -13.20
N GLU A 50 -14.93 10.65 -12.55
CA GLU A 50 -14.94 10.51 -11.10
C GLU A 50 -14.32 11.71 -10.38
N ALA A 51 -13.27 12.30 -10.96
CA ALA A 51 -12.60 13.49 -10.43
C ALA A 51 -13.33 14.80 -10.74
N GLY A 52 -14.36 14.78 -11.57
CA GLY A 52 -15.11 15.99 -12.00
C GLY A 52 -14.28 16.94 -12.90
N ILE A 53 -13.32 16.41 -13.67
CA ILE A 53 -12.44 17.20 -14.55
C ILE A 53 -12.42 16.65 -15.99
N SER A 54 -11.86 17.42 -16.93
CA SER A 54 -11.64 16.90 -18.28
C SER A 54 -10.51 15.88 -18.32
N HIS A 55 -10.59 14.87 -19.19
CA HIS A 55 -9.51 13.89 -19.39
C HIS A 55 -8.20 14.56 -19.82
N ALA A 56 -8.25 15.66 -20.60
CA ALA A 56 -7.09 16.45 -20.96
C ALA A 56 -6.41 17.09 -19.73
N SER A 57 -7.17 17.38 -18.68
CA SER A 57 -6.63 17.91 -17.43
C SER A 57 -5.81 16.88 -16.68
N ILE A 58 -6.14 15.57 -16.75
CA ILE A 58 -5.35 14.50 -16.12
C ILE A 58 -3.96 14.42 -16.72
N TYR A 59 -3.83 14.49 -18.06
CA TYR A 59 -2.53 14.38 -18.75
C TYR A 59 -1.53 15.49 -18.40
N ARG A 60 -1.99 16.61 -17.82
CA ARG A 60 -1.10 17.64 -17.27
C ARG A 60 -0.38 17.23 -15.99
N TYR A 61 -0.89 16.18 -15.31
CA TYR A 61 -0.37 15.68 -14.04
C TYR A 61 0.23 14.28 -14.16
N PHE A 62 -0.36 13.45 -15.02
CA PHE A 62 0.04 12.05 -15.22
C PHE A 62 0.11 11.76 -16.72
N PRO A 63 1.28 11.35 -17.23
CA PRO A 63 1.50 11.19 -18.68
C PRO A 63 0.68 10.04 -19.27
N ASP A 64 0.39 9.02 -18.46
CA ASP A 64 -0.38 7.84 -18.86
C ASP A 64 -1.13 7.22 -17.68
N GLN A 65 -2.01 6.27 -17.98
CA GLN A 65 -2.79 5.53 -16.98
C GLN A 65 -1.91 4.72 -16.03
N GLN A 66 -0.84 4.11 -16.52
CA GLN A 66 0.08 3.32 -15.69
C GLN A 66 0.76 4.20 -14.64
N SER A 67 1.20 5.41 -15.02
CA SER A 67 1.81 6.36 -14.08
C SER A 67 0.83 6.75 -12.97
N LEU A 68 -0.44 7.00 -13.29
CA LEU A 68 -1.47 7.31 -12.31
C LEU A 68 -1.75 6.12 -11.40
N PHE A 69 -1.81 4.91 -11.96
CA PHE A 69 -2.00 3.67 -11.21
C PHE A 69 -0.85 3.41 -10.23
N ILE A 70 0.39 3.65 -10.66
CA ILE A 70 1.58 3.53 -9.80
C ILE A 70 1.52 4.54 -8.65
N GLU A 71 1.17 5.80 -8.92
CA GLU A 71 1.07 6.81 -7.84
C GLU A 71 -0.04 6.47 -6.83
N ALA A 72 -1.18 5.95 -7.28
CA ALA A 72 -2.22 5.43 -6.38
C ALA A 72 -1.70 4.25 -5.53
N PHE A 73 -0.97 3.31 -6.14
CA PHE A 73 -0.33 2.22 -5.42
C PHE A 73 0.71 2.71 -4.41
N LEU A 74 1.59 3.64 -4.79
CA LEU A 74 2.63 4.19 -3.91
C LEU A 74 2.04 4.90 -2.69
N ARG A 75 0.87 5.54 -2.83
CA ARG A 75 0.15 6.14 -1.71
C ARG A 75 -0.28 5.07 -0.70
N GLY A 76 -0.95 4.01 -1.15
CA GLY A 76 -1.35 2.90 -0.28
C GLY A 76 -0.16 2.19 0.36
N ALA A 77 0.94 1.97 -0.40
CA ALA A 77 2.19 1.42 0.14
C ALA A 77 2.78 2.32 1.25
N GLY A 78 2.68 3.64 1.09
CA GLY A 78 3.11 4.60 2.10
C GLY A 78 2.28 4.51 3.40
N GLU A 79 0.96 4.37 3.27
CA GLU A 79 0.03 4.28 4.41
C GLU A 79 0.28 3.02 5.25
N ILE A 80 0.40 1.85 4.60
CA ILE A 80 0.69 0.61 5.33
C ILE A 80 2.09 0.64 5.96
N THR A 81 3.10 1.14 5.23
CA THR A 81 4.47 1.28 5.77
C THR A 81 4.48 2.15 7.02
N ALA A 82 3.81 3.31 7.01
CA ALA A 82 3.72 4.20 8.16
C ALA A 82 2.98 3.56 9.35
N THR A 83 1.98 2.73 9.08
CA THR A 83 1.25 1.98 10.12
C THR A 83 2.16 0.95 10.79
N LEU A 84 2.90 0.17 10.00
CA LEU A 84 3.85 -0.82 10.51
C LEU A 84 5.00 -0.16 11.28
N GLU A 85 5.55 0.94 10.75
CA GLU A 85 6.61 1.71 11.39
C GLU A 85 6.22 2.15 12.81
N LYS A 86 5.02 2.72 12.99
CA LYS A 86 4.53 3.12 14.32
C LYS A 86 4.45 1.96 15.31
N LEU A 87 4.03 0.77 14.85
CA LEU A 87 3.92 -0.42 15.71
C LEU A 87 5.28 -0.99 16.10
N ILE A 88 6.27 -0.87 15.20
CA ILE A 88 7.58 -1.49 15.35
C ILE A 88 8.57 -0.55 16.06
N GLU A 89 8.61 0.73 15.70
CA GLU A 89 9.60 1.67 16.24
C GLU A 89 9.40 1.93 17.74
N ASN A 90 8.16 2.12 18.16
CA ASN A 90 7.84 2.46 19.55
C ASN A 90 7.94 1.26 20.52
N ALA A 91 8.15 0.04 20.02
CA ALA A 91 8.25 -1.15 20.84
C ALA A 91 9.71 -1.60 21.02
N LYS A 92 10.11 -1.95 22.24
CA LYS A 92 11.40 -2.59 22.52
C LYS A 92 11.44 -3.98 21.86
N THR A 93 10.37 -4.75 22.01
CA THR A 93 10.12 -6.00 21.29
C THR A 93 8.75 -5.87 20.63
N PRO A 94 8.69 -5.78 19.30
CA PRO A 94 7.41 -5.68 18.60
C PRO A 94 6.56 -6.93 18.78
N ASP A 95 5.25 -6.73 18.89
CA ASP A 95 4.28 -7.81 18.91
C ASP A 95 3.94 -8.23 17.48
N ILE A 96 4.48 -9.36 17.06
CA ILE A 96 4.26 -9.91 15.71
C ILE A 96 2.78 -10.10 15.39
N MET A 97 1.94 -10.41 16.39
CA MET A 97 0.49 -10.59 16.19
C MET A 97 -0.16 -9.27 15.81
N LYS A 98 0.19 -8.16 16.49
CA LYS A 98 -0.32 -6.82 16.18
C LYS A 98 0.15 -6.35 14.81
N VAL A 99 1.39 -6.60 14.45
CA VAL A 99 1.95 -6.27 13.12
C VAL A 99 1.22 -7.07 12.04
N THR A 100 1.00 -8.37 12.26
CA THR A 100 0.23 -9.23 11.34
C THR A 100 -1.20 -8.76 11.17
N ASP A 101 -1.91 -8.52 12.28
CA ASP A 101 -3.29 -8.05 12.26
C ASP A 101 -3.41 -6.71 11.51
N ALA A 102 -2.50 -5.76 11.77
CA ALA A 102 -2.48 -4.48 11.09
C ALA A 102 -2.25 -4.62 9.57
N TYR A 103 -1.27 -5.44 9.17
CA TYR A 103 -0.95 -5.68 7.75
C TYR A 103 -2.12 -6.34 7.01
N VAL A 104 -2.62 -7.45 7.54
CA VAL A 104 -3.70 -8.22 6.91
C VAL A 104 -5.01 -7.42 6.88
N THR A 105 -5.34 -6.72 7.97
CA THR A 105 -6.52 -5.85 8.04
C THR A 105 -6.44 -4.73 7.02
N TYR A 106 -5.29 -4.04 6.91
CA TYR A 106 -5.11 -3.00 5.91
C TYR A 106 -5.39 -3.51 4.49
N LEU A 107 -4.85 -4.67 4.12
CA LEU A 107 -5.04 -5.25 2.78
C LEU A 107 -6.48 -5.71 2.54
N MET A 108 -7.20 -6.12 3.58
CA MET A 108 -8.63 -6.45 3.48
C MET A 108 -9.51 -5.21 3.34
N ASP A 109 -9.18 -4.14 4.07
CA ASP A 109 -9.94 -2.89 4.06
C ASP A 109 -9.65 -2.03 2.83
N ASN A 110 -8.48 -2.22 2.21
CA ASN A 110 -8.03 -1.50 1.01
C ASN A 110 -7.91 -2.47 -0.17
N ASP A 111 -9.05 -3.06 -0.58
CA ASP A 111 -9.13 -4.04 -1.67
C ASP A 111 -8.47 -3.57 -2.97
N GLN A 112 -8.67 -2.29 -3.33
CA GLN A 112 -8.05 -1.68 -4.49
C GLN A 112 -6.52 -1.73 -4.43
N TYR A 113 -5.93 -1.46 -3.25
CA TYR A 113 -4.48 -1.52 -3.06
C TYR A 113 -3.96 -2.95 -3.23
N PHE A 114 -4.63 -3.93 -2.60
CA PHE A 114 -4.28 -5.34 -2.74
C PHE A 114 -4.36 -5.83 -4.19
N ARG A 115 -5.42 -5.44 -4.93
CA ARG A 115 -5.56 -5.76 -6.36
C ARG A 115 -4.47 -5.12 -7.21
N MET A 116 -4.10 -3.86 -6.93
CA MET A 116 -2.98 -3.19 -7.61
C MET A 116 -1.66 -3.91 -7.34
N MET A 117 -1.39 -4.28 -6.09
CA MET A 117 -0.20 -5.02 -5.70
C MET A 117 -0.10 -6.36 -6.44
N THR A 118 -1.18 -7.15 -6.45
CA THR A 118 -1.19 -8.44 -7.14
C THR A 118 -1.09 -8.31 -8.66
N HIS A 119 -1.69 -7.26 -9.26
CA HIS A 119 -1.51 -6.97 -10.67
C HIS A 119 -0.05 -6.74 -11.03
N PHE A 120 0.68 -5.92 -10.26
CA PHE A 120 2.11 -5.69 -10.50
C PHE A 120 2.97 -6.95 -10.31
N MET A 121 2.62 -7.83 -9.38
CA MET A 121 3.33 -9.09 -9.16
C MET A 121 3.15 -10.10 -10.30
N LEU A 122 2.01 -10.04 -11.02
CA LEU A 122 1.66 -11.03 -12.05
C LEU A 122 1.86 -10.53 -13.47
N ASP A 123 1.64 -9.23 -13.73
CA ASP A 123 1.62 -8.64 -15.08
C ASP A 123 2.81 -7.69 -15.31
N GLY A 124 4.01 -8.20 -15.36
CA GLY A 124 5.28 -7.46 -15.39
C GLY A 124 5.60 -6.57 -16.61
N ALA A 125 4.62 -6.10 -17.38
CA ALA A 125 4.83 -5.28 -18.58
C ALA A 125 5.00 -3.77 -18.26
N LEU A 126 5.97 -3.42 -17.40
CA LEU A 126 6.29 -2.05 -17.01
C LEU A 126 7.68 -1.64 -17.49
N SER A 127 7.88 -0.33 -17.69
CA SER A 127 9.23 0.22 -17.93
C SER A 127 10.14 0.03 -16.71
N ALA A 128 11.45 -0.04 -16.93
CA ALA A 128 12.43 -0.20 -15.85
C ALA A 128 12.31 0.88 -14.75
N GLU A 129 12.02 2.14 -15.13
CA GLU A 129 11.77 3.23 -14.17
C GLU A 129 10.55 2.96 -13.28
N LYS A 130 9.46 2.48 -13.88
CA LYS A 130 8.22 2.16 -13.16
C LYS A 130 8.42 0.98 -12.22
N ILE A 131 9.12 -0.07 -12.68
CA ILE A 131 9.49 -1.23 -11.85
C ILE A 131 10.33 -0.78 -10.65
N GLU A 132 11.31 0.12 -10.84
CA GLU A 132 12.15 0.59 -9.74
C GLU A 132 11.35 1.35 -8.67
N LYS A 133 10.36 2.16 -9.06
CA LYS A 133 9.45 2.82 -8.09
C LYS A 133 8.66 1.81 -7.26
N LEU A 134 8.14 0.76 -7.89
CA LEU A 134 7.41 -0.30 -7.21
C LEU A 134 8.31 -1.09 -6.25
N ASN A 135 9.48 -1.51 -6.74
CA ASN A 135 10.48 -2.22 -5.93
C ASN A 135 10.94 -1.38 -4.73
N ALA A 136 11.06 -0.06 -4.89
CA ALA A 136 11.42 0.84 -3.80
C ALA A 136 10.31 0.89 -2.71
N ALA A 137 9.03 0.85 -3.12
CA ALA A 137 7.92 0.79 -2.17
C ALA A 137 7.86 -0.55 -1.45
N GLU A 138 8.04 -1.65 -2.17
CA GLU A 138 8.07 -3.00 -1.61
C GLU A 138 9.24 -3.19 -0.63
N ARG A 139 10.44 -2.71 -0.99
CA ARG A 139 11.60 -2.71 -0.08
C ARG A 139 11.30 -2.05 1.26
N ARG A 140 10.54 -0.93 1.28
CA ARG A 140 10.17 -0.25 2.53
C ARG A 140 9.30 -1.12 3.44
N ILE A 141 8.41 -1.93 2.88
CA ILE A 141 7.61 -2.89 3.65
C ILE A 141 8.51 -3.98 4.22
N PHE A 142 9.41 -4.54 3.41
CA PHE A 142 10.39 -5.53 3.89
C PHE A 142 11.30 -4.96 4.97
N ASP A 143 11.72 -3.70 4.86
CA ASP A 143 12.55 -3.04 5.88
C ASP A 143 11.81 -2.95 7.24
N GLN A 144 10.47 -2.81 7.24
CA GLN A 144 9.71 -2.87 8.49
C GLN A 144 9.72 -4.29 9.08
N PHE A 145 9.52 -5.32 8.28
CA PHE A 145 9.58 -6.70 8.76
C PHE A 145 11.00 -7.08 9.22
N ASP A 146 12.03 -6.62 8.51
CA ASP A 146 13.43 -6.82 8.95
C ASP A 146 13.64 -6.21 10.33
N ARG A 147 13.25 -4.95 10.55
CA ARG A 147 13.36 -4.28 11.85
C ARG A 147 12.59 -5.02 12.94
N MET A 148 11.39 -5.52 12.63
CA MET A 148 10.61 -6.34 13.56
C MET A 148 11.39 -7.58 13.99
N PHE A 149 11.86 -8.39 13.04
CA PHE A 149 12.58 -9.64 13.32
C PHE A 149 13.92 -9.38 14.00
N GLN A 150 14.66 -8.32 13.64
CA GLN A 150 15.88 -7.90 14.33
C GLN A 150 15.61 -7.56 15.80
N LYS A 151 14.58 -6.76 16.10
CA LYS A 151 14.17 -6.43 17.47
C LYS A 151 13.70 -7.67 18.26
N MET A 152 13.11 -8.64 17.59
CA MET A 152 12.76 -9.95 18.15
C MET A 152 13.97 -10.88 18.30
N LYS A 153 15.16 -10.47 17.85
CA LYS A 153 16.41 -11.25 17.89
C LYS A 153 16.33 -12.57 17.13
N LYS A 154 15.64 -12.57 15.99
CA LYS A 154 15.55 -13.75 15.12
C LYS A 154 16.88 -14.02 14.43
N PRO A 155 17.17 -15.31 14.09
CA PRO A 155 18.42 -15.68 13.43
C PRO A 155 18.49 -15.16 11.98
N GLU A 156 19.71 -14.95 11.51
CA GLU A 156 19.95 -14.67 10.08
C GLU A 156 19.61 -15.89 9.19
N PRO A 157 19.22 -15.71 7.95
CA PRO A 157 19.13 -14.41 7.24
C PRO A 157 17.76 -13.70 7.42
N ILE A 158 17.77 -12.55 8.07
CA ILE A 158 16.56 -11.78 8.40
C ILE A 158 15.73 -11.41 7.15
N ARG A 159 16.37 -10.93 6.08
CA ARG A 159 15.66 -10.56 4.83
C ARG A 159 14.89 -11.75 4.24
N LEU A 160 15.44 -12.95 4.28
CA LEU A 160 14.75 -14.14 3.78
C LEU A 160 13.53 -14.48 4.66
N LEU A 161 13.66 -14.30 5.97
CA LEU A 161 12.56 -14.47 6.91
C LEU A 161 11.42 -13.46 6.62
N SER A 162 11.76 -12.20 6.35
CA SER A 162 10.82 -11.16 5.95
C SER A 162 10.11 -11.48 4.64
N HIS A 163 10.82 -11.99 3.65
CA HIS A 163 10.24 -12.45 2.38
C HIS A 163 9.28 -13.62 2.59
N ALA A 164 9.67 -14.61 3.39
CA ALA A 164 8.81 -15.76 3.70
C ALA A 164 7.53 -15.34 4.44
N PHE A 165 7.67 -14.43 5.41
CA PHE A 165 6.54 -13.89 6.16
C PHE A 165 5.57 -13.10 5.26
N PHE A 166 6.08 -12.19 4.45
CA PHE A 166 5.31 -11.44 3.45
C PHE A 166 4.57 -12.37 2.48
N ALA A 167 5.28 -13.34 1.91
CA ALA A 167 4.70 -14.30 0.97
C ALA A 167 3.59 -15.13 1.62
N ALA A 168 3.78 -15.59 2.87
CA ALA A 168 2.78 -16.35 3.60
C ALA A 168 1.50 -15.54 3.87
N LEU A 169 1.63 -14.28 4.33
CA LEU A 169 0.48 -13.41 4.60
C LEU A 169 -0.30 -13.05 3.32
N ASN A 170 0.41 -12.72 2.23
CA ASN A 170 -0.23 -12.46 0.95
C ASN A 170 -0.88 -13.72 0.35
N GLY A 171 -0.28 -14.89 0.56
CA GLY A 171 -0.85 -16.18 0.18
C GLY A 171 -2.21 -16.45 0.82
N VAL A 172 -2.37 -16.11 2.11
CA VAL A 172 -3.68 -16.20 2.81
C VAL A 172 -4.74 -15.35 2.10
N LEU A 173 -4.40 -14.10 1.77
CA LEU A 173 -5.34 -13.16 1.13
C LEU A 173 -5.70 -13.61 -0.29
N ILE A 174 -4.72 -14.03 -1.09
CA ILE A 174 -4.97 -14.52 -2.46
C ILE A 174 -5.87 -15.75 -2.44
N THR A 175 -5.61 -16.69 -1.52
CA THR A 175 -6.31 -17.98 -1.47
C THR A 175 -7.74 -17.85 -0.96
N PHE A 176 -7.98 -17.01 0.05
CA PHE A 176 -9.23 -17.07 0.82
C PHE A 176 -10.15 -15.85 0.67
N ARG A 177 -9.72 -14.73 0.08
CA ARG A 177 -10.55 -13.52 -0.01
C ARG A 177 -11.91 -13.72 -0.71
N ASN A 178 -11.98 -14.64 -1.68
CA ASN A 178 -13.19 -14.98 -2.42
C ASN A 178 -13.70 -16.38 -2.04
N TYR A 179 -13.59 -16.77 -0.78
CA TYR A 179 -13.97 -18.11 -0.33
C TYR A 179 -15.49 -18.33 -0.51
N PRO A 180 -15.89 -19.30 -1.38
CA PRO A 180 -17.29 -19.45 -1.75
C PRO A 180 -18.16 -19.91 -0.56
N GLY A 181 -19.43 -19.47 -0.56
CA GLY A 181 -20.44 -19.92 0.42
C GLY A 181 -20.28 -19.35 1.83
N ARG A 182 -19.45 -18.32 2.03
CA ARG A 182 -19.26 -17.65 3.32
C ARG A 182 -19.62 -16.17 3.25
N THR A 183 -20.04 -15.62 4.39
CA THR A 183 -20.21 -14.16 4.52
C THR A 183 -18.85 -13.45 4.51
N THR A 184 -18.83 -12.18 4.12
CA THR A 184 -17.61 -11.35 4.13
C THR A 184 -16.93 -11.35 5.50
N GLU A 185 -17.71 -11.26 6.58
CA GLU A 185 -17.18 -11.28 7.94
C GLU A 185 -16.56 -12.64 8.31
N ALA A 186 -17.20 -13.74 7.92
CA ALA A 186 -16.66 -15.08 8.15
C ALA A 186 -15.35 -15.31 7.38
N VAL A 187 -15.24 -14.80 6.15
CA VAL A 187 -14.01 -14.83 5.34
C VAL A 187 -12.92 -13.99 6.00
N ARG A 188 -13.26 -12.78 6.44
CA ARG A 188 -12.33 -11.86 7.14
C ARG A 188 -11.74 -12.53 8.38
N GLN A 189 -12.58 -13.07 9.24
CA GLN A 189 -12.17 -13.76 10.46
C GLN A 189 -11.33 -15.01 10.17
N HIS A 190 -11.67 -15.75 9.12
CA HIS A 190 -10.91 -16.91 8.69
C HIS A 190 -9.49 -16.55 8.26
N MET A 191 -9.32 -15.50 7.42
CA MET A 191 -8.02 -15.02 6.99
C MET A 191 -7.17 -14.51 8.16
N LEU A 192 -7.75 -13.75 9.10
CA LEU A 192 -7.05 -13.31 10.31
C LEU A 192 -6.59 -14.48 11.18
N ASN A 193 -7.42 -15.51 11.36
CA ASN A 193 -7.04 -16.67 12.15
C ASN A 193 -5.86 -17.44 11.53
N ILE A 194 -5.86 -17.63 10.20
CA ILE A 194 -4.72 -18.28 9.50
C ILE A 194 -3.48 -17.40 9.60
N ALA A 195 -3.58 -16.10 9.37
CA ALA A 195 -2.45 -15.18 9.47
C ALA A 195 -1.82 -15.20 10.88
N ARG A 196 -2.65 -15.31 11.92
CA ARG A 196 -2.18 -15.43 13.31
C ARG A 196 -1.48 -16.77 13.58
N ILE A 197 -1.90 -17.88 12.98
CA ILE A 197 -1.17 -19.16 13.02
C ILE A 197 0.21 -18.99 12.40
N ILE A 198 0.30 -18.37 11.23
CA ILE A 198 1.57 -18.05 10.57
C ILE A 198 2.44 -17.18 11.47
N ALA A 199 1.89 -16.10 12.04
CA ALA A 199 2.61 -15.21 12.93
C ALA A 199 3.22 -15.93 14.13
N ARG A 200 2.50 -16.86 14.77
CA ARG A 200 3.02 -17.69 15.87
C ARG A 200 4.21 -18.52 15.41
N SER A 201 4.12 -19.22 14.28
CA SER A 201 5.21 -20.02 13.75
C SER A 201 6.50 -19.21 13.52
N PHE A 202 6.36 -17.94 13.10
CA PHE A 202 7.50 -17.02 12.96
C PHE A 202 7.91 -16.38 14.30
N GLY A 203 7.00 -16.31 15.27
CA GLY A 203 7.25 -15.78 16.60
C GLY A 203 8.02 -16.75 17.50
N ASP A 204 7.77 -18.03 17.38
CA ASP A 204 8.29 -19.09 18.27
C ASP A 204 9.69 -19.64 17.79
N THR A 205 10.09 -19.36 16.54
CA THR A 205 11.40 -19.73 16.00
C THR A 205 12.45 -18.74 16.43
#